data_6c1947f702c9454320f9d7c6bb3858b6
#
_entry.id   6c1947f702c9454320f9d7c6bb3858b6
#
_cell.length_a   1.000
_cell.length_b   1.000
_cell.length_c   1.000
_cell.angle_alpha   90.00
_cell.angle_beta   90.00
_cell.angle_gamma   90.00
#
_symmetry.space_group_name_H-M   'P 1'
#
loop_
_entity.id
_entity.type
_entity.pdbx_description
1 polymer ?
#
loop_
_entity_poly.entity_id
_entity_poly.type
_entity_poly.pdbx_seq_one_letter_code
_entity_poly.pdbx_strand_id
1 'polypeptide(L)'
;MLHTPESALNRNKEARRALMLVMLMLTSLMVSLVPAVSASHITQYAVQRDPSHLSVGDLNCDGHNDIVAVSEMGHFITVLYNDGSGNFADRQDVFISNNASQRAGFVDTANSVDVEVADIDGDDVNDLVYYQENIRFVGESFVRPGNLTTMWGDCSERVNQWDNTEITVSNPYHIGMEVGDIDEDDNDDIILITMDATAT
;
A
#
# COMPACT_ATOMS: atom_id res chain seq x y z
N MET A 1 50.84 -65.62 -2.44
CA MET A 1 50.87 -64.38 -3.25
C MET A 1 50.59 -63.23 -2.33
N LEU A 2 51.63 -62.46 -1.96
CA LEU A 2 51.51 -61.30 -1.09
C LEU A 2 50.94 -60.15 -1.92
N HIS A 3 49.77 -59.71 -1.55
CA HIS A 3 49.11 -58.52 -2.17
C HIS A 3 49.90 -57.28 -1.74
N THR A 4 50.51 -56.59 -2.65
CA THR A 4 51.39 -55.44 -2.34
C THR A 4 50.58 -54.28 -1.82
N PRO A 5 51.04 -53.55 -0.80
CA PRO A 5 50.34 -52.41 -0.21
C PRO A 5 50.06 -51.25 -1.17
N GLU A 6 50.78 -51.19 -2.30
CA GLU A 6 50.60 -50.15 -3.34
C GLU A 6 49.21 -50.19 -4.01
N SER A 7 48.61 -51.37 -4.17
CA SER A 7 47.33 -51.53 -4.82
C SER A 7 46.16 -51.01 -3.95
N ALA A 8 46.31 -51.04 -2.64
CA ALA A 8 45.31 -50.48 -1.70
C ALA A 8 45.40 -48.92 -1.62
N LEU A 9 46.61 -48.39 -1.69
CA LEU A 9 46.85 -46.96 -1.67
C LEU A 9 46.33 -46.29 -2.94
N ASN A 10 46.48 -46.92 -4.08
CA ASN A 10 46.03 -46.41 -5.37
C ASN A 10 44.47 -46.43 -5.47
N ARG A 11 43.81 -47.46 -4.97
CA ARG A 11 42.37 -47.53 -4.87
C ARG A 11 41.77 -46.44 -3.99
N ASN A 12 42.42 -46.09 -2.88
CA ASN A 12 41.98 -44.99 -2.03
C ASN A 12 42.15 -43.61 -2.70
N LYS A 13 43.19 -43.44 -3.51
CA LYS A 13 43.38 -42.20 -4.29
C LYS A 13 42.29 -42.03 -5.37
N GLU A 14 41.98 -43.09 -6.08
CA GLU A 14 40.92 -43.10 -7.11
C GLU A 14 39.54 -42.87 -6.49
N ALA A 15 39.23 -43.51 -5.36
CA ALA A 15 37.99 -43.31 -4.63
C ALA A 15 37.82 -41.87 -4.13
N ARG A 16 38.93 -41.23 -3.63
CA ARG A 16 38.90 -39.84 -3.21
C ARG A 16 38.69 -38.87 -4.39
N ARG A 17 39.30 -39.17 -5.54
CA ARG A 17 39.15 -38.38 -6.78
C ARG A 17 37.68 -38.50 -7.30
N ALA A 18 37.12 -39.69 -7.30
CA ALA A 18 35.73 -39.90 -7.68
C ALA A 18 34.78 -39.16 -6.74
N LEU A 19 35.01 -39.23 -5.42
CA LEU A 19 34.22 -38.50 -4.44
C LEU A 19 34.29 -36.97 -4.61
N MET A 20 35.48 -36.43 -4.87
CA MET A 20 35.65 -35.01 -5.17
C MET A 20 34.90 -34.57 -6.44
N LEU A 21 34.96 -35.39 -7.50
CA LEU A 21 34.25 -35.08 -8.75
C LEU A 21 32.72 -35.14 -8.55
N VAL A 22 32.20 -36.11 -7.78
CA VAL A 22 30.79 -36.16 -7.43
C VAL A 22 30.35 -34.97 -6.58
N MET A 23 31.18 -34.57 -5.59
CA MET A 23 30.89 -33.34 -4.81
C MET A 23 30.92 -32.09 -5.69
N LEU A 24 31.88 -31.97 -6.63
CA LEU A 24 31.95 -30.84 -7.55
C LEU A 24 30.75 -30.79 -8.49
N MET A 25 30.27 -31.94 -8.96
CA MET A 25 29.03 -32.02 -9.77
C MET A 25 27.77 -31.67 -8.96
N LEU A 26 27.69 -32.11 -7.70
CA LEU A 26 26.57 -31.78 -6.81
C LEU A 26 26.55 -30.29 -6.46
N THR A 27 27.70 -29.65 -6.24
CA THR A 27 27.75 -28.19 -6.00
C THR A 27 27.41 -27.40 -7.26
N SER A 28 27.81 -27.88 -8.44
CA SER A 28 27.45 -27.26 -9.72
C SER A 28 25.94 -27.39 -10.00
N LEU A 29 25.31 -28.50 -9.59
CA LEU A 29 23.87 -28.70 -9.74
C LEU A 29 23.07 -27.79 -8.78
N MET A 30 23.60 -27.53 -7.58
CA MET A 30 22.97 -26.63 -6.62
C MET A 30 22.98 -25.16 -7.05
N VAL A 31 24.00 -24.73 -7.80
CA VAL A 31 24.06 -23.36 -8.33
C VAL A 31 23.03 -23.10 -9.43
N SER A 32 22.62 -24.14 -10.15
CA SER A 32 21.57 -24.02 -11.18
C SER A 32 20.12 -24.02 -10.63
N LEU A 33 19.96 -24.26 -9.31
CA LEU A 33 18.66 -24.22 -8.61
C LEU A 33 18.36 -22.89 -7.92
N VAL A 34 19.23 -21.88 -8.07
CA VAL A 34 18.88 -20.52 -7.68
C VAL A 34 17.84 -20.05 -8.69
N PRO A 35 16.56 -19.85 -8.30
CA PRO A 35 15.61 -19.28 -9.22
C PRO A 35 16.19 -17.96 -9.73
N ALA A 36 16.26 -17.82 -11.04
CA ALA A 36 16.58 -16.52 -11.64
C ALA A 36 15.58 -15.53 -11.03
N VAL A 37 16.07 -14.57 -10.25
CA VAL A 37 15.25 -13.44 -9.83
C VAL A 37 14.80 -12.81 -11.13
N SER A 38 13.53 -13.04 -11.49
CA SER A 38 12.92 -12.42 -12.65
C SER A 38 13.17 -10.92 -12.53
N ALA A 39 13.69 -10.32 -13.56
CA ALA A 39 13.78 -8.87 -13.63
C ALA A 39 12.42 -8.30 -13.28
N SER A 40 12.35 -7.39 -12.33
CA SER A 40 11.10 -6.76 -11.88
C SER A 40 10.35 -6.24 -13.10
N HIS A 41 9.17 -6.80 -13.33
CA HIS A 41 8.31 -6.34 -14.40
C HIS A 41 7.65 -5.03 -13.91
N ILE A 42 7.96 -3.93 -14.58
CA ILE A 42 7.31 -2.66 -14.27
C ILE A 42 6.04 -2.61 -15.11
N THR A 43 4.89 -2.58 -14.44
CA THR A 43 3.58 -2.38 -15.06
C THR A 43 3.04 -1.01 -14.63
N GLN A 44 2.46 -0.27 -15.55
CA GLN A 44 1.86 1.04 -15.29
C GLN A 44 0.34 0.94 -15.39
N TYR A 45 -0.33 1.45 -14.37
CA TYR A 45 -1.78 1.56 -14.33
C TYR A 45 -2.18 3.03 -14.28
N ALA A 46 -3.22 3.39 -15.06
CA ALA A 46 -3.71 4.74 -15.09
C ALA A 46 -4.66 4.99 -13.91
N VAL A 47 -4.37 6.02 -13.14
CA VAL A 47 -5.23 6.56 -12.09
C VAL A 47 -5.72 7.95 -12.49
N GLN A 48 -6.49 8.62 -11.63
CA GLN A 48 -6.89 10.00 -11.86
C GLN A 48 -5.68 10.94 -11.92
N ARG A 49 -5.88 12.12 -12.48
CA ARG A 49 -4.83 13.11 -12.67
C ARG A 49 -4.27 13.61 -11.34
N ASP A 50 -2.97 13.89 -11.33
CA ASP A 50 -2.22 14.42 -10.18
C ASP A 50 -2.29 13.51 -8.94
N PRO A 51 -1.93 12.20 -9.03
CA PRO A 51 -1.90 11.32 -7.88
C PRO A 51 -0.84 11.78 -6.88
N SER A 52 -1.21 11.85 -5.60
CA SER A 52 -0.32 12.29 -4.51
C SER A 52 0.12 11.16 -3.61
N HIS A 53 -0.79 10.31 -3.20
CA HIS A 53 -0.53 9.20 -2.28
C HIS A 53 -1.19 7.92 -2.78
N LEU A 54 -0.67 6.79 -2.29
CA LEU A 54 -1.23 5.47 -2.54
C LEU A 54 -1.11 4.61 -1.29
N SER A 55 -2.06 3.71 -1.11
CA SER A 55 -2.05 2.65 -0.10
C SER A 55 -2.42 1.31 -0.72
N VAL A 56 -2.16 0.22 -0.01
CA VAL A 56 -2.38 -1.14 -0.50
C VAL A 56 -3.05 -1.97 0.58
N GLY A 57 -4.17 -2.62 0.27
CA GLY A 57 -4.87 -3.53 1.15
C GLY A 57 -6.01 -4.24 0.44
N ASP A 58 -6.50 -5.33 1.01
CA ASP A 58 -7.63 -6.09 0.49
C ASP A 58 -8.94 -5.39 0.88
N LEU A 59 -9.58 -4.71 -0.06
CA LEU A 59 -10.79 -3.91 0.18
C LEU A 59 -12.09 -4.66 -0.11
N ASN A 60 -12.00 -5.80 -0.80
CA ASN A 60 -13.17 -6.59 -1.18
C ASN A 60 -13.19 -7.99 -0.54
N CYS A 61 -12.23 -8.29 0.35
CA CYS A 61 -12.06 -9.54 1.08
C CYS A 61 -11.87 -10.77 0.15
N ASP A 62 -11.26 -10.59 -1.00
CA ASP A 62 -10.98 -11.70 -1.92
C ASP A 62 -9.63 -12.37 -1.64
N GLY A 63 -8.87 -11.88 -0.65
CA GLY A 63 -7.55 -12.36 -0.24
C GLY A 63 -6.41 -11.80 -1.07
N HIS A 64 -6.65 -10.78 -1.89
CA HIS A 64 -5.64 -10.14 -2.74
C HIS A 64 -5.62 -8.64 -2.51
N ASN A 65 -4.43 -8.12 -2.23
CA ASN A 65 -4.30 -6.68 -1.98
C ASN A 65 -4.61 -5.87 -3.24
N ASP A 66 -5.46 -4.87 -3.08
CA ASP A 66 -5.82 -3.85 -4.05
C ASP A 66 -4.90 -2.63 -3.93
N ILE A 67 -4.94 -1.73 -4.88
CA ILE A 67 -4.20 -0.47 -4.84
C ILE A 67 -5.21 0.67 -4.81
N VAL A 68 -5.01 1.56 -3.85
CA VAL A 68 -5.77 2.80 -3.73
C VAL A 68 -4.87 3.98 -4.03
N ALA A 69 -5.32 4.92 -4.84
CA ALA A 69 -4.59 6.14 -5.13
C ALA A 69 -5.50 7.36 -4.99
N VAL A 70 -5.05 8.35 -4.24
CA VAL A 70 -5.76 9.62 -4.09
C VAL A 70 -5.17 10.66 -5.04
N SER A 71 -6.04 11.48 -5.58
CA SER A 71 -5.69 12.57 -6.50
C SER A 71 -5.82 13.92 -5.80
N GLU A 72 -4.72 14.65 -5.70
CA GLU A 72 -4.66 15.95 -5.01
C GLU A 72 -5.66 16.97 -5.60
N MET A 73 -5.77 17.03 -6.91
CA MET A 73 -6.64 17.99 -7.60
C MET A 73 -7.88 17.38 -8.25
N GLY A 74 -8.04 16.06 -8.14
CA GLY A 74 -9.04 15.33 -8.91
C GLY A 74 -10.35 15.07 -8.20
N HIS A 75 -10.46 15.30 -6.91
CA HIS A 75 -11.64 14.95 -6.09
C HIS A 75 -12.06 13.48 -6.20
N PHE A 76 -11.10 12.60 -6.48
CA PHE A 76 -11.35 11.18 -6.64
C PHE A 76 -10.32 10.36 -5.89
N ILE A 77 -10.80 9.25 -5.36
CA ILE A 77 -9.98 8.10 -5.00
C ILE A 77 -10.14 7.08 -6.12
N THR A 78 -9.04 6.60 -6.66
CA THR A 78 -9.05 5.48 -7.61
C THR A 78 -8.69 4.21 -6.89
N VAL A 79 -9.57 3.22 -6.93
CA VAL A 79 -9.31 1.86 -6.48
C VAL A 79 -9.04 0.98 -7.70
N LEU A 80 -7.94 0.25 -7.66
CA LEU A 80 -7.54 -0.73 -8.66
C LEU A 80 -7.61 -2.10 -8.02
N TYR A 81 -8.59 -2.90 -8.39
CA TYR A 81 -8.82 -4.23 -7.83
C TYR A 81 -7.89 -5.26 -8.46
N ASN A 82 -7.30 -6.10 -7.61
CA ASN A 82 -6.39 -7.17 -7.99
C ASN A 82 -7.18 -8.45 -8.32
N ASP A 83 -6.98 -9.01 -9.50
CA ASP A 83 -7.62 -10.27 -9.89
C ASP A 83 -6.93 -11.54 -9.33
N GLY A 84 -6.01 -11.39 -8.38
CA GLY A 84 -5.23 -12.48 -7.79
C GLY A 84 -4.03 -12.92 -8.62
N SER A 85 -3.84 -12.38 -9.81
CA SER A 85 -2.67 -12.63 -10.66
C SER A 85 -1.70 -11.45 -10.71
N GLY A 86 -2.01 -10.36 -9.97
CA GLY A 86 -1.28 -9.09 -10.04
C GLY A 86 -1.69 -8.23 -11.23
N ASN A 87 -2.86 -8.48 -11.80
CA ASN A 87 -3.45 -7.63 -12.83
C ASN A 87 -4.56 -6.77 -12.20
N PHE A 88 -4.51 -5.47 -12.45
CA PHE A 88 -5.38 -4.44 -11.89
C PHE A 88 -6.22 -3.76 -12.99
N ALA A 89 -6.83 -4.57 -13.85
CA ALA A 89 -7.66 -4.05 -14.95
C ALA A 89 -9.01 -3.53 -14.47
N ASP A 90 -9.49 -4.04 -13.34
CA ASP A 90 -10.73 -3.59 -12.72
C ASP A 90 -10.49 -2.32 -11.89
N ARG A 91 -11.28 -1.28 -12.15
CA ARG A 91 -11.10 0.05 -11.59
C ARG A 91 -12.40 0.65 -11.11
N GLN A 92 -12.34 1.32 -9.97
CA GLN A 92 -13.40 2.18 -9.47
C GLN A 92 -12.85 3.58 -9.20
N ASP A 93 -13.54 4.61 -9.66
CA ASP A 93 -13.29 5.99 -9.24
C ASP A 93 -14.38 6.42 -8.26
N VAL A 94 -13.98 6.62 -7.02
CA VAL A 94 -14.84 7.09 -5.93
C VAL A 94 -14.76 8.61 -5.89
N PHE A 95 -15.88 9.28 -6.12
CA PHE A 95 -15.92 10.74 -6.03
C PHE A 95 -15.93 11.17 -4.57
N ILE A 96 -14.91 11.90 -4.16
CA ILE A 96 -14.83 12.50 -2.84
C ILE A 96 -15.53 13.84 -2.91
N SER A 97 -16.76 13.90 -2.39
CA SER A 97 -17.50 15.15 -2.29
C SER A 97 -16.76 16.10 -1.36
N ASN A 98 -16.23 17.17 -1.91
CA ASN A 98 -16.01 18.31 -1.06
C ASN A 98 -17.39 18.88 -0.69
N ASN A 99 -17.80 18.78 0.55
CA ASN A 99 -18.92 19.53 1.11
C ASN A 99 -18.67 21.05 1.09
N ALA A 100 -17.56 21.49 0.53
CA ALA A 100 -17.33 22.87 0.15
C ALA A 100 -18.37 23.25 -0.90
N SER A 101 -19.57 23.53 -0.40
CA SER A 101 -20.64 24.14 -1.12
C SER A 101 -20.14 24.92 -2.33
N GLN A 102 -20.57 24.54 -3.51
CA GLN A 102 -20.61 25.38 -4.72
C GLN A 102 -21.44 26.64 -4.46
N ARG A 103 -21.20 27.35 -3.37
CA ARG A 103 -21.80 28.63 -3.05
C ARG A 103 -20.96 29.73 -3.68
N ALA A 104 -21.44 30.10 -4.87
CA ALA A 104 -21.28 31.43 -5.45
C ALA A 104 -19.93 32.14 -5.16
N GLY A 105 -18.96 31.96 -6.03
CA GLY A 105 -17.87 32.92 -6.20
C GLY A 105 -16.56 32.65 -5.44
N PHE A 106 -16.41 31.54 -4.78
CA PHE A 106 -15.16 31.16 -4.11
C PHE A 106 -14.50 29.99 -4.86
N VAL A 107 -13.21 30.12 -5.06
CA VAL A 107 -12.39 28.99 -5.55
C VAL A 107 -12.11 28.12 -4.34
N ASP A 108 -13.00 27.19 -4.07
CA ASP A 108 -12.80 26.13 -3.12
C ASP A 108 -11.95 25.05 -3.80
N THR A 109 -10.68 25.02 -3.48
CA THR A 109 -9.81 23.93 -3.89
C THR A 109 -9.78 22.93 -2.73
N ALA A 110 -10.53 21.86 -2.84
CA ALA A 110 -10.34 20.71 -1.97
C ALA A 110 -9.16 19.92 -2.53
N ASN A 111 -8.15 19.73 -1.70
CA ASN A 111 -7.02 18.89 -2.01
C ASN A 111 -7.17 17.63 -1.19
N SER A 112 -7.25 16.47 -1.85
CA SER A 112 -7.11 15.19 -1.17
C SER A 112 -5.63 14.96 -0.94
N VAL A 113 -5.23 14.77 0.30
CA VAL A 113 -3.82 14.86 0.65
C VAL A 113 -3.22 13.51 0.96
N ASP A 114 -4.02 12.60 1.55
CA ASP A 114 -3.54 11.28 1.95
C ASP A 114 -4.64 10.22 1.94
N VAL A 115 -4.24 8.94 1.84
CA VAL A 115 -5.14 7.78 1.83
C VAL A 115 -4.45 6.57 2.42
N GLU A 116 -5.16 5.83 3.28
CA GLU A 116 -4.70 4.59 3.87
C GLU A 116 -5.78 3.51 3.84
N VAL A 117 -5.35 2.25 3.87
CA VAL A 117 -6.22 1.07 3.96
C VAL A 117 -5.83 0.30 5.21
N ALA A 118 -6.77 0.14 6.14
CA ALA A 118 -6.54 -0.49 7.44
C ALA A 118 -7.87 -0.91 8.08
N ASP A 119 -7.84 -1.82 9.03
CA ASP A 119 -8.98 -2.22 9.85
C ASP A 119 -9.09 -1.29 11.07
N ILE A 120 -9.93 -0.25 10.96
CA ILE A 120 -10.04 0.81 11.96
C ILE A 120 -10.99 0.44 13.10
N ASP A 121 -11.97 -0.41 12.87
CA ASP A 121 -12.95 -0.78 13.88
C ASP A 121 -12.79 -2.19 14.44
N GLY A 122 -11.78 -2.94 13.98
CA GLY A 122 -11.39 -4.25 14.50
C GLY A 122 -12.33 -5.38 14.09
N ASP A 123 -12.97 -5.25 12.92
CA ASP A 123 -13.89 -6.27 12.42
C ASP A 123 -13.24 -7.27 11.44
N ASP A 124 -11.91 -7.21 11.28
CA ASP A 124 -11.09 -7.99 10.33
C ASP A 124 -11.37 -7.64 8.85
N VAL A 125 -12.02 -6.50 8.57
CA VAL A 125 -12.26 -5.98 7.22
C VAL A 125 -11.54 -4.66 7.05
N ASN A 126 -10.81 -4.49 5.95
CA ASN A 126 -10.12 -3.22 5.73
C ASN A 126 -11.08 -2.10 5.36
N ASP A 127 -10.89 -0.97 6.02
CA ASP A 127 -11.52 0.30 5.74
C ASP A 127 -10.66 1.16 4.82
N LEU A 128 -11.28 2.17 4.22
CA LEU A 128 -10.59 3.19 3.44
C LEU A 128 -10.63 4.52 4.17
N VAL A 129 -9.46 4.96 4.64
CA VAL A 129 -9.30 6.24 5.35
C VAL A 129 -8.67 7.25 4.42
N TYR A 130 -9.23 8.46 4.35
CA TYR A 130 -8.60 9.54 3.60
C TYR A 130 -8.70 10.87 4.32
N TYR A 131 -7.69 11.69 4.10
CA TYR A 131 -7.64 13.06 4.58
C TYR A 131 -7.79 14.04 3.44
N GLN A 132 -8.63 15.06 3.65
CA GLN A 132 -8.90 16.10 2.67
C GLN A 132 -8.80 17.48 3.30
N GLU A 133 -8.03 18.39 2.67
CA GLU A 133 -8.00 19.80 3.04
C GLU A 133 -9.00 20.60 2.19
N ASN A 134 -9.76 21.45 2.86
CA ASN A 134 -10.66 22.38 2.22
C ASN A 134 -10.12 23.81 2.39
N ILE A 135 -9.65 24.41 1.32
CA ILE A 135 -9.15 25.78 1.35
C ILE A 135 -10.30 26.74 1.08
N ARG A 136 -10.59 27.61 2.02
CA ARG A 136 -11.64 28.64 1.84
C ARG A 136 -11.22 30.00 2.38
N PHE A 137 -11.79 31.04 1.80
CA PHE A 137 -11.67 32.39 2.31
C PHE A 137 -12.81 32.71 3.28
N VAL A 138 -12.47 33.20 4.45
CA VAL A 138 -13.43 33.79 5.40
C VAL A 138 -13.04 35.21 5.66
N GLY A 139 -13.73 36.15 5.01
CA GLY A 139 -13.33 37.56 5.01
C GLY A 139 -12.01 37.78 4.26
N GLU A 140 -10.99 38.33 4.94
CA GLU A 140 -9.65 38.54 4.39
C GLU A 140 -8.66 37.43 4.78
N SER A 141 -9.13 36.39 5.47
CA SER A 141 -8.29 35.29 5.98
C SER A 141 -8.52 34.01 5.21
N PHE A 142 -7.43 33.27 4.98
CA PHE A 142 -7.50 31.89 4.54
C PHE A 142 -7.77 30.99 5.74
N VAL A 143 -8.72 30.08 5.59
CA VAL A 143 -8.91 28.97 6.52
C VAL A 143 -8.79 27.66 5.75
N ARG A 144 -8.22 26.66 6.37
CA ARG A 144 -8.02 25.32 5.80
C ARG A 144 -8.59 24.28 6.76
N PRO A 145 -9.91 24.14 6.87
CA PRO A 145 -10.43 23.02 7.61
C PRO A 145 -10.06 21.72 6.87
N GLY A 146 -9.67 20.73 7.61
CA GLY A 146 -9.44 19.38 7.09
C GLY A 146 -10.54 18.44 7.53
N ASN A 147 -10.82 17.45 6.71
CA ASN A 147 -11.73 16.37 7.02
C ASN A 147 -10.98 15.05 6.91
N LEU A 148 -11.03 14.29 7.99
CA LEU A 148 -10.65 12.89 8.01
C LEU A 148 -11.91 12.08 7.80
N THR A 149 -11.94 11.22 6.82
CA THR A 149 -13.10 10.39 6.49
C THR A 149 -12.69 8.93 6.44
N THR A 150 -13.41 8.08 7.16
CA THR A 150 -13.33 6.63 7.07
C THR A 150 -14.53 6.12 6.30
N MET A 151 -14.31 5.40 5.22
CA MET A 151 -15.33 4.63 4.50
C MET A 151 -15.22 3.19 4.99
N TRP A 152 -16.28 2.72 5.63
CA TRP A 152 -16.31 1.41 6.29
C TRP A 152 -16.32 0.28 5.27
N GLY A 153 -15.48 -0.72 5.50
CA GLY A 153 -15.42 -1.94 4.73
C GLY A 153 -16.65 -2.82 5.01
N ASP A 154 -17.11 -3.53 4.00
CA ASP A 154 -18.22 -4.47 4.12
C ASP A 154 -18.02 -5.74 3.25
N CYS A 155 -16.79 -5.98 2.82
CA CYS A 155 -16.43 -7.07 1.89
C CYS A 155 -17.27 -7.08 0.59
N SER A 156 -17.85 -5.96 0.19
CA SER A 156 -18.51 -5.87 -1.09
C SER A 156 -17.52 -5.77 -2.25
N GLU A 157 -17.94 -6.14 -3.47
CA GLU A 157 -17.07 -6.07 -4.64
C GLU A 157 -16.54 -4.64 -4.93
N ARG A 158 -17.10 -3.64 -4.26
CA ARG A 158 -16.81 -2.21 -4.49
C ARG A 158 -16.87 -1.42 -3.21
N VAL A 159 -15.97 -0.46 -3.06
CA VAL A 159 -16.01 0.49 -1.95
C VAL A 159 -17.34 1.24 -1.93
N ASN A 160 -17.99 1.22 -0.77
CA ASN A 160 -19.26 1.91 -0.54
C ASN A 160 -19.02 3.32 0.01
N GLN A 161 -19.03 4.34 -0.86
CA GLN A 161 -18.80 5.73 -0.47
C GLN A 161 -19.89 6.36 0.42
N TRP A 162 -21.00 5.67 0.62
CA TRP A 162 -22.15 6.21 1.38
C TRP A 162 -22.16 5.76 2.85
N ASP A 163 -21.39 4.73 3.18
CA ASP A 163 -21.20 4.29 4.56
C ASP A 163 -19.86 4.84 5.05
N ASN A 164 -19.91 5.97 5.74
CA ASN A 164 -18.72 6.66 6.17
C ASN A 164 -18.93 7.50 7.43
N THR A 165 -17.81 7.77 8.11
CA THR A 165 -17.74 8.70 9.24
C THR A 165 -16.74 9.80 8.89
N GLU A 166 -17.12 11.06 9.13
CA GLU A 166 -16.31 12.23 8.86
C GLU A 166 -16.00 13.00 10.15
N ILE A 167 -14.73 13.32 10.37
CA ILE A 167 -14.23 14.10 11.50
C ILE A 167 -13.59 15.38 10.96
N THR A 168 -14.07 16.54 11.41
CA THR A 168 -13.44 17.82 11.08
C THR A 168 -12.19 18.05 11.91
N VAL A 169 -11.06 18.26 11.25
CA VAL A 169 -9.78 18.59 11.86
C VAL A 169 -9.56 20.08 11.82
N SER A 170 -9.32 20.69 12.99
CA SER A 170 -9.07 22.12 13.08
C SER A 170 -7.60 22.44 12.84
N ASN A 171 -7.33 23.43 12.02
CA ASN A 171 -6.01 24.02 11.79
C ASN A 171 -4.98 23.08 11.12
N PRO A 172 -5.25 22.61 9.95
CA PRO A 172 -4.48 21.54 9.36
C PRO A 172 -3.60 22.02 8.23
N TYR A 173 -2.34 22.27 8.50
CA TYR A 173 -1.36 21.96 7.49
C TYR A 173 -1.04 20.47 7.66
N HIS A 174 -1.60 19.65 6.80
CA HIS A 174 -1.31 18.21 6.78
C HIS A 174 0.15 17.98 6.40
N ILE A 175 0.83 17.10 7.14
CA ILE A 175 2.21 16.69 6.87
C ILE A 175 2.24 15.21 6.49
N GLY A 176 1.39 14.39 7.10
CA GLY A 176 1.30 12.96 6.82
C GLY A 176 0.22 12.29 7.63
N MET A 177 -0.26 11.18 7.10
CA MET A 177 -1.16 10.25 7.78
C MET A 177 -0.53 8.85 7.72
N GLU A 178 -0.67 8.10 8.77
CA GLU A 178 -0.26 6.70 8.88
C GLU A 178 -1.30 5.97 9.71
N VAL A 179 -1.40 4.67 9.51
CA VAL A 179 -2.29 3.80 10.26
C VAL A 179 -1.50 2.65 10.89
N GLY A 180 -1.94 2.17 12.02
CA GLY A 180 -1.35 1.03 12.72
C GLY A 180 -1.80 0.94 14.15
N ASP A 181 -1.84 -0.25 14.69
CA ASP A 181 -2.17 -0.53 16.09
C ASP A 181 -1.07 0.00 17.02
N ILE A 182 -1.29 1.17 17.65
CA ILE A 182 -0.30 1.86 18.49
C ILE A 182 -0.43 1.47 19.94
N ASP A 183 -1.65 1.20 20.39
CA ASP A 183 -1.93 0.90 21.80
C ASP A 183 -2.11 -0.60 22.08
N GLU A 184 -1.89 -1.44 21.08
CA GLU A 184 -1.92 -2.91 21.12
C GLU A 184 -3.31 -3.46 21.53
N ASP A 185 -4.37 -2.86 20.97
CA ASP A 185 -5.76 -3.27 21.20
C ASP A 185 -6.36 -4.10 20.07
N ASP A 186 -5.55 -4.46 19.07
CA ASP A 186 -5.87 -5.19 17.83
C ASP A 186 -6.72 -4.38 16.82
N ASN A 187 -6.92 -3.07 17.02
CA ASN A 187 -7.52 -2.17 16.04
C ASN A 187 -6.46 -1.22 15.48
N ASP A 188 -6.53 -0.86 14.22
CA ASP A 188 -5.62 0.13 13.67
C ASP A 188 -6.02 1.55 14.08
N ASP A 189 -5.06 2.29 14.63
CA ASP A 189 -5.18 3.70 14.97
C ASP A 189 -4.83 4.60 13.80
N ILE A 190 -5.42 5.79 13.73
CA ILE A 190 -5.10 6.80 12.73
C ILE A 190 -4.20 7.87 13.36
N ILE A 191 -2.97 7.99 12.83
CA ILE A 191 -2.02 9.04 13.19
C ILE A 191 -2.07 10.13 12.14
N LEU A 192 -2.54 11.31 12.51
CA LEU A 192 -2.53 12.48 11.64
C LEU A 192 -1.54 13.52 12.17
N ILE A 193 -0.50 13.80 11.38
CA ILE A 193 0.49 14.82 11.71
C ILE A 193 0.11 16.12 10.99
N THR A 194 -0.16 17.15 11.77
CA THR A 194 -0.49 18.47 11.26
C THR A 194 0.47 19.51 11.80
N MET A 195 0.78 20.52 11.02
CA MET A 195 1.62 21.65 11.46
C MET A 195 0.74 22.69 12.15
N ASP A 196 1.16 23.13 13.35
CA ASP A 196 0.52 24.27 14.02
C ASP A 196 0.89 25.58 13.30
N ALA A 197 -0.07 26.19 12.64
CA ALA A 197 0.13 27.48 11.95
C ALA A 197 0.43 28.64 12.90
N THR A 198 0.30 28.46 14.22
CA THR A 198 0.59 29.48 15.23
C THR A 198 2.00 29.35 15.82
N ALA A 199 2.73 28.26 15.53
CA ALA A 199 4.12 28.08 15.94
C ALA A 199 5.05 28.95 15.09
N THR A 200 5.35 30.17 15.53
CA THR A 200 6.33 31.11 14.95
C THR A 200 7.54 31.25 15.87
#